data_5ce588a3dcb7e2cd2c6dac0c51a41227
#
_entry.id   5ce588a3dcb7e2cd2c6dac0c51a41227
#
_cell.length_a   1.000
_cell.length_b   1.000
_cell.length_c   1.000
_cell.angle_alpha   90.00
_cell.angle_beta   90.00
_cell.angle_gamma   90.00
#
_symmetry.space_group_name_H-M   'P 1'
#
loop_
_entity.id
_entity.type
_entity.pdbx_description
1 polymer ?
#
loop_
_entity_poly.entity_id
_entity_poly.type
_entity_poly.pdbx_seq_one_letter_code
_entity_poly.pdbx_strand_id
1 'polypeptide(L)'
;MQHEAARTSPTFFLCVGRPAPMSAAGAPCGNFAETLPTEMSVRIFGELDALSLCSAARTCRLWHDIIEQTEQLWRRQCLLVRAVCQKEVDRDRRDGLSWKVTLVRNYSRSCVKSDWLRGRYSSVSSADKLIGRRMTPLDAETWGEILQSELDR
;
A
#
# COMPACT_ATOMS: atom_id res chain seq x y z
N MET A 1 -4.24 24.13 22.62
CA MET A 1 -3.39 23.48 21.63
C MET A 1 -3.85 22.03 21.49
N GLN A 2 -4.67 21.75 20.51
CA GLN A 2 -5.18 20.41 20.24
C GLN A 2 -4.32 19.79 19.15
N HIS A 3 -3.62 18.70 19.47
CA HIS A 3 -2.93 17.87 18.52
C HIS A 3 -3.96 17.15 17.65
N GLU A 4 -4.13 17.63 16.44
CA GLU A 4 -4.92 16.95 15.43
C GLU A 4 -4.15 15.72 14.95
N ALA A 5 -4.61 14.57 15.41
CA ALA A 5 -4.07 13.27 15.00
C ALA A 5 -4.32 13.09 13.50
N ALA A 6 -3.23 12.93 12.76
CA ALA A 6 -3.26 12.59 11.35
C ALA A 6 -4.16 11.37 11.11
N ARG A 7 -5.30 11.58 10.46
CA ARG A 7 -6.21 10.50 10.02
C ARG A 7 -5.54 9.71 8.92
N THR A 8 -4.79 8.70 9.30
CA THR A 8 -4.34 7.63 8.41
C THR A 8 -5.56 6.96 7.81
N SER A 9 -5.58 6.83 6.49
CA SER A 9 -6.70 6.20 5.75
C SER A 9 -7.06 4.85 6.35
N PRO A 10 -8.34 4.59 6.69
CA PRO A 10 -8.77 3.38 7.40
C PRO A 10 -8.46 2.07 6.64
N THR A 11 -8.29 2.12 5.33
CA THR A 11 -8.04 0.95 4.50
C THR A 11 -6.67 0.31 4.72
N PHE A 12 -5.65 1.10 5.10
CA PHE A 12 -4.29 0.58 5.29
C PHE A 12 -4.02 0.10 6.71
N PHE A 13 -4.73 0.66 7.70
CA PHE A 13 -4.62 0.22 9.10
C PHE A 13 -5.07 -1.23 9.29
N LEU A 14 -5.92 -1.73 8.39
CA LEU A 14 -6.42 -3.10 8.40
C LEU A 14 -5.37 -4.15 7.95
N CYS A 15 -4.27 -3.73 7.30
CA CYS A 15 -3.23 -4.65 6.84
C CYS A 15 -2.30 -5.16 7.95
N VAL A 16 -2.31 -4.54 9.13
CA VAL A 16 -1.45 -4.89 10.27
C VAL A 16 -2.17 -5.82 11.26
N GLY A 17 -3.48 -6.05 11.09
CA GLY A 17 -4.29 -6.88 11.97
C GLY A 17 -4.12 -8.38 11.71
N ARG A 18 -4.17 -9.17 12.79
CA ARG A 18 -4.27 -10.63 12.72
C ARG A 18 -5.48 -11.06 11.89
N PRO A 19 -5.40 -12.18 11.16
CA PRO A 19 -6.56 -12.73 10.47
C PRO A 19 -7.69 -12.99 11.46
N ALA A 20 -8.92 -12.64 11.06
CA ALA A 20 -10.09 -12.94 11.86
C ALA A 20 -10.20 -14.47 12.07
N PRO A 21 -10.66 -14.95 13.24
CA PRO A 21 -10.94 -16.35 13.41
C PRO A 21 -12.02 -16.79 12.43
N MET A 22 -11.69 -17.70 11.54
CA MET A 22 -12.64 -18.28 10.59
C MET A 22 -13.62 -19.15 11.36
N SER A 23 -14.91 -18.84 11.26
CA SER A 23 -15.98 -19.75 11.67
C SER A 23 -15.96 -20.98 10.77
N ALA A 24 -15.74 -22.15 11.34
CA ALA A 24 -15.72 -23.40 10.63
C ALA A 24 -17.16 -23.84 10.30
N ALA A 25 -17.72 -23.37 9.19
CA ALA A 25 -18.88 -23.95 8.56
C ALA A 25 -18.97 -23.47 7.11
N GLY A 26 -18.39 -24.22 6.21
CA GLY A 26 -18.50 -23.96 4.78
C GLY A 26 -17.93 -25.12 3.99
N ALA A 27 -18.66 -25.54 2.95
CA ALA A 27 -18.30 -26.58 2.00
C ALA A 27 -16.82 -26.50 1.57
N PRO A 28 -16.16 -27.61 1.18
CA PRO A 28 -14.77 -27.63 0.74
C PRO A 28 -14.64 -26.91 -0.60
N CYS A 29 -14.58 -25.61 -0.56
CA CYS A 29 -14.04 -24.81 -1.66
C CYS A 29 -12.54 -24.96 -1.54
N GLY A 30 -11.92 -25.77 -2.43
CA GLY A 30 -10.51 -26.10 -2.37
C GLY A 30 -9.66 -24.83 -2.33
N ASN A 31 -9.01 -24.60 -1.19
CA ASN A 31 -8.03 -23.53 -1.05
C ASN A 31 -6.82 -23.92 -1.90
N PHE A 32 -6.53 -23.18 -2.96
CA PHE A 32 -5.42 -23.48 -3.86
C PHE A 32 -4.08 -23.58 -3.13
N ALA A 33 -3.91 -22.84 -2.05
CA ALA A 33 -2.68 -22.86 -1.25
C ALA A 33 -2.48 -24.17 -0.46
N GLU A 34 -3.53 -24.98 -0.29
CA GLU A 34 -3.45 -26.31 0.29
C GLU A 34 -3.09 -27.38 -0.73
N THR A 35 -3.43 -27.13 -2.02
CA THR A 35 -3.29 -28.11 -3.09
C THR A 35 -2.08 -27.87 -3.99
N LEU A 36 -1.66 -26.62 -4.14
CA LEU A 36 -0.51 -26.24 -4.94
C LEU A 36 0.78 -26.17 -4.09
N PRO A 37 1.94 -26.44 -4.70
CA PRO A 37 3.22 -26.12 -4.07
C PRO A 37 3.29 -24.65 -3.65
N THR A 38 3.97 -24.37 -2.54
CA THR A 38 4.10 -23.02 -1.96
C THR A 38 4.64 -22.01 -3.00
N GLU A 39 5.56 -22.42 -3.84
CA GLU A 39 6.13 -21.57 -4.90
C GLU A 39 5.09 -21.09 -5.89
N MET A 40 4.09 -21.92 -6.21
CA MET A 40 3.00 -21.57 -7.10
C MET A 40 2.05 -20.58 -6.40
N SER A 41 1.77 -20.80 -5.13
CA SER A 41 0.98 -19.86 -4.32
C SER A 41 1.65 -18.50 -4.23
N VAL A 42 2.97 -18.45 -4.01
CA VAL A 42 3.75 -17.21 -4.02
C VAL A 42 3.67 -16.49 -5.37
N ARG A 43 3.73 -17.21 -6.49
CA ARG A 43 3.54 -16.62 -7.82
C ARG A 43 2.17 -15.98 -7.98
N ILE A 44 1.12 -16.68 -7.55
CA ILE A 44 -0.26 -16.15 -7.59
C ILE A 44 -0.36 -14.87 -6.76
N PHE A 45 0.12 -14.88 -5.53
CA PHE A 45 0.14 -13.68 -4.68
C PHE A 45 1.01 -12.55 -5.24
N GLY A 46 2.06 -12.89 -6.01
CA GLY A 46 2.93 -11.93 -6.69
C GLY A 46 2.24 -11.12 -7.78
N GLU A 47 1.11 -11.56 -8.31
CA GLU A 47 0.32 -10.84 -9.30
C GLU A 47 -0.66 -9.82 -8.67
N LEU A 48 -0.81 -9.86 -7.35
CA LEU A 48 -1.68 -8.92 -6.64
C LEU A 48 -1.00 -7.55 -6.45
N ASP A 49 -1.81 -6.50 -6.46
CA ASP A 49 -1.37 -5.18 -5.99
C ASP A 49 -1.26 -5.14 -4.45
N ALA A 50 -0.72 -4.05 -3.91
CA ALA A 50 -0.47 -3.92 -2.48
C ALA A 50 -1.74 -4.08 -1.63
N LEU A 51 -2.87 -3.53 -2.06
CA LEU A 51 -4.14 -3.61 -1.31
C LEU A 51 -4.73 -5.00 -1.38
N SER A 52 -4.72 -5.63 -2.55
CA SER A 52 -5.18 -7.00 -2.74
C SER A 52 -4.30 -8.01 -1.98
N LEU A 53 -2.99 -7.79 -1.95
CA LEU A 53 -2.06 -8.61 -1.17
C LEU A 53 -2.36 -8.52 0.33
N CYS A 54 -2.59 -7.32 0.84
CA CYS A 54 -3.02 -7.12 2.22
C CYS A 54 -4.35 -7.79 2.53
N SER A 55 -5.31 -7.72 1.61
CA SER A 55 -6.62 -8.37 1.75
C SER A 55 -6.47 -9.90 1.73
N ALA A 56 -5.65 -10.43 0.83
CA ALA A 56 -5.33 -11.85 0.76
C ALA A 56 -4.71 -12.36 2.06
N ALA A 57 -3.77 -11.62 2.64
CA ALA A 57 -3.14 -11.96 3.94
C ALA A 57 -4.14 -12.01 5.11
N ARG A 58 -5.34 -11.46 4.95
CA ARG A 58 -6.40 -11.48 5.96
C ARG A 58 -7.46 -12.55 5.71
N THR A 59 -7.39 -13.26 4.60
CA THR A 59 -8.42 -14.23 4.19
C THR A 59 -8.42 -15.47 5.08
N CYS A 60 -7.27 -16.09 5.29
CA CYS A 60 -7.11 -17.24 6.18
C CYS A 60 -5.67 -17.31 6.70
N ARG A 61 -5.47 -18.17 7.72
CA ARG A 61 -4.17 -18.33 8.37
C ARG A 61 -3.08 -18.81 7.42
N LEU A 62 -3.39 -19.75 6.54
CA LEU A 62 -2.43 -20.29 5.59
C LEU A 62 -1.94 -19.22 4.60
N TRP A 63 -2.84 -18.41 4.04
CA TRP A 63 -2.47 -17.31 3.15
C TRP A 63 -1.68 -16.24 3.89
N HIS A 64 -2.10 -15.93 5.12
CA HIS A 64 -1.35 -15.02 5.99
C HIS A 64 0.09 -15.48 6.16
N ASP A 65 0.31 -16.75 6.56
CA ASP A 65 1.64 -17.27 6.85
C ASP A 65 2.52 -17.28 5.59
N ILE A 66 1.97 -17.70 4.44
CA ILE A 66 2.70 -17.68 3.17
C ILE A 66 3.11 -16.25 2.79
N ILE A 67 2.20 -15.31 2.85
CA ILE A 67 2.44 -13.91 2.44
C ILE A 67 3.41 -13.23 3.40
N GLU A 68 3.25 -13.41 4.72
CA GLU A 68 4.11 -12.79 5.72
C GLU A 68 5.55 -13.33 5.69
N GLN A 69 5.72 -14.61 5.42
CA GLN A 69 7.04 -15.24 5.34
C GLN A 69 7.75 -14.97 4.01
N THR A 70 7.04 -14.49 3.00
CA THR A 70 7.60 -14.23 1.67
C THR A 70 7.95 -12.75 1.50
N GLU A 71 9.14 -12.39 1.94
CA GLU A 71 9.64 -10.99 1.88
C GLU A 71 9.63 -10.41 0.45
N GLN A 72 9.83 -11.24 -0.56
CA GLN A 72 9.85 -10.84 -1.97
C GLN A 72 8.53 -10.22 -2.44
N LEU A 73 7.38 -10.64 -1.90
CA LEU A 73 6.08 -10.08 -2.22
C LEU A 73 6.01 -8.61 -1.78
N TRP A 74 6.41 -8.34 -0.55
CA TRP A 74 6.45 -6.99 0.01
C TRP A 74 7.49 -6.10 -0.67
N ARG A 75 8.67 -6.66 -0.95
CA ARG A 75 9.74 -5.97 -1.69
C ARG A 75 9.25 -5.52 -3.06
N ARG A 76 8.60 -6.38 -3.84
CA ARG A 76 8.07 -6.05 -5.18
C ARG A 76 7.13 -4.85 -5.11
N GLN A 77 6.18 -4.86 -4.19
CA GLN A 77 5.25 -3.75 -4.00
C GLN A 77 5.94 -2.47 -3.53
N CYS A 78 6.90 -2.61 -2.62
CA CYS A 78 7.67 -1.46 -2.12
C CYS A 78 8.53 -0.81 -3.22
N LEU A 79 9.05 -1.57 -4.18
CA LEU A 79 9.79 -1.01 -5.32
C LEU A 79 8.90 -0.18 -6.25
N LEU A 80 7.61 -0.51 -6.38
CA LEU A 80 6.66 0.34 -7.11
C LEU A 80 6.43 1.66 -6.38
N VAL A 81 6.30 1.63 -5.06
CA VAL A 81 6.23 2.85 -4.22
C VAL A 81 7.52 3.66 -4.30
N ARG A 82 8.67 3.00 -4.31
CA ARG A 82 9.99 3.63 -4.46
C ARG A 82 10.12 4.41 -5.76
N ALA A 83 9.50 3.97 -6.84
CA ALA A 83 9.52 4.69 -8.12
C ALA A 83 8.92 6.10 -8.01
N VAL A 84 8.07 6.35 -7.03
CA VAL A 84 7.41 7.65 -6.77
C VAL A 84 8.01 8.35 -5.55
N CYS A 85 8.30 7.61 -4.48
CA CYS A 85 8.78 8.10 -3.19
C CYS A 85 10.15 7.51 -2.85
N GLN A 86 11.16 7.74 -3.71
CA GLN A 86 12.47 7.11 -3.60
C GLN A 86 13.17 7.44 -2.28
N LYS A 87 13.21 8.73 -1.93
CA LYS A 87 13.96 9.21 -0.75
C LYS A 87 13.41 8.65 0.55
N GLU A 88 12.08 8.61 0.68
CA GLU A 88 11.40 8.11 1.86
C GLU A 88 11.61 6.61 2.02
N VAL A 89 11.47 5.85 0.93
CA VAL A 89 11.69 4.40 0.95
C VAL A 89 13.16 4.09 1.27
N ASP A 90 14.10 4.77 0.64
CA ASP A 90 15.53 4.55 0.86
C ASP A 90 15.94 4.91 2.30
N ARG A 91 15.33 5.95 2.89
CA ARG A 91 15.54 6.33 4.30
C ARG A 91 15.02 5.22 5.21
N ASP A 92 13.76 4.81 5.05
CA ASP A 92 13.16 3.79 5.88
C ASP A 92 13.95 2.46 5.81
N ARG A 93 14.49 2.11 4.64
CA ARG A 93 15.33 0.92 4.48
C ARG A 93 16.70 1.07 5.16
N ARG A 94 17.30 2.24 5.11
CA ARG A 94 18.54 2.54 5.85
C ARG A 94 18.34 2.47 7.37
N ASP A 95 17.15 2.88 7.83
CA ASP A 95 16.77 2.80 9.24
C ASP A 95 16.42 1.37 9.70
N GLY A 96 16.55 0.37 8.81
CA GLY A 96 16.36 -1.05 9.12
C GLY A 96 14.92 -1.52 9.12
N LEU A 97 13.97 -0.72 8.63
CA LEU A 97 12.57 -1.13 8.54
C LEU A 97 12.38 -2.26 7.52
N SER A 98 11.50 -3.21 7.81
CA SER A 98 11.15 -4.28 6.87
C SER A 98 10.48 -3.74 5.60
N TRP A 99 10.50 -4.52 4.53
CA TRP A 99 9.82 -4.15 3.28
C TRP A 99 8.32 -3.88 3.47
N LYS A 100 7.66 -4.71 4.29
CA LYS A 100 6.25 -4.53 4.61
C LYS A 100 6.00 -3.20 5.34
N VAL A 101 6.77 -2.90 6.38
CA VAL A 101 6.60 -1.65 7.16
C VAL A 101 6.90 -0.44 6.29
N THR A 102 7.96 -0.49 5.49
CA THR A 102 8.32 0.57 4.54
C THR A 102 7.19 0.81 3.54
N LEU A 103 6.61 -0.26 2.98
CA LEU A 103 5.47 -0.19 2.08
C LEU A 103 4.27 0.49 2.76
N VAL A 104 3.87 0.02 3.94
CA VAL A 104 2.71 0.55 4.68
C VAL A 104 2.86 2.03 4.97
N ARG A 105 4.05 2.48 5.38
CA ARG A 105 4.32 3.88 5.68
C ARG A 105 4.22 4.81 4.47
N ASN A 106 4.67 4.34 3.31
CA ASN A 106 4.85 5.20 2.14
C ASN A 106 3.77 5.01 1.06
N TYR A 107 2.91 4.00 1.17
CA TYR A 107 1.91 3.69 0.15
C TYR A 107 0.93 4.84 -0.11
N SER A 108 0.29 5.36 0.94
CA SER A 108 -0.67 6.48 0.80
C SER A 108 -0.03 7.72 0.19
N ARG A 109 1.19 8.05 0.63
CA ARG A 109 1.96 9.17 0.10
C ARG A 109 2.26 8.97 -1.38
N SER A 110 2.68 7.78 -1.79
CA SER A 110 2.98 7.48 -3.19
C SER A 110 1.74 7.57 -4.08
N CYS A 111 0.57 7.13 -3.60
CA CYS A 111 -0.69 7.27 -4.33
C CYS A 111 -1.03 8.74 -4.56
N VAL A 112 -0.99 9.57 -3.51
CA VAL A 112 -1.30 11.00 -3.60
C VAL A 112 -0.30 11.74 -4.48
N LYS A 113 1.00 11.52 -4.29
CA LYS A 113 2.05 12.12 -5.13
C LYS A 113 1.89 11.72 -6.60
N SER A 114 1.62 10.45 -6.87
CA SER A 114 1.39 9.95 -8.23
C SER A 114 0.17 10.61 -8.89
N ASP A 115 -0.92 10.80 -8.15
CA ASP A 115 -2.11 11.48 -8.66
C ASP A 115 -1.82 12.94 -9.05
N TRP A 116 -1.05 13.67 -8.24
CA TRP A 116 -0.60 15.01 -8.55
C TRP A 116 0.31 15.05 -9.78
N LEU A 117 1.33 14.20 -9.83
CA LEU A 117 2.27 14.13 -10.96
C LEU A 117 1.60 13.75 -12.28
N ARG A 118 0.50 12.99 -12.24
CA ARG A 118 -0.30 12.66 -13.43
C ARG A 118 -1.29 13.76 -13.84
N GLY A 119 -1.34 14.88 -13.13
CA GLY A 119 -2.23 16.00 -13.42
C GLY A 119 -3.69 15.77 -13.05
N ARG A 120 -3.98 14.80 -12.17
CA ARG A 120 -5.37 14.52 -11.75
C ARG A 120 -6.06 15.73 -11.12
N TYR A 121 -5.29 16.65 -10.57
CA TYR A 121 -5.79 17.86 -9.91
C TYR A 121 -5.56 19.15 -10.70
N SER A 122 -4.92 19.09 -11.88
CA SER A 122 -4.54 20.28 -12.68
C SER A 122 -5.75 21.09 -13.18
N SER A 123 -6.92 20.46 -13.32
CA SER A 123 -8.14 21.10 -13.83
C SER A 123 -9.26 21.20 -12.79
N VAL A 124 -8.94 21.11 -11.51
CA VAL A 124 -9.93 21.22 -10.43
C VAL A 124 -10.30 22.68 -10.22
N SER A 125 -11.54 23.03 -10.53
CA SER A 125 -12.07 24.41 -10.47
C SER A 125 -12.85 24.72 -9.19
N SER A 126 -13.12 23.72 -8.33
CA SER A 126 -13.91 23.86 -7.12
C SER A 126 -13.48 22.87 -6.06
N ALA A 127 -13.52 23.30 -4.79
CA ALA A 127 -13.22 22.45 -3.63
C ALA A 127 -14.17 21.23 -3.53
N ASP A 128 -15.41 21.36 -3.99
CA ASP A 128 -16.39 20.27 -3.95
C ASP A 128 -15.94 19.04 -4.75
N LYS A 129 -15.14 19.26 -5.82
CA LYS A 129 -14.58 18.18 -6.64
C LYS A 129 -13.48 17.39 -5.92
N LEU A 130 -12.99 17.91 -4.79
CA LEU A 130 -11.98 17.25 -3.94
C LEU A 130 -12.61 16.44 -2.79
N ILE A 131 -13.92 16.59 -2.56
CA ILE A 131 -14.63 15.84 -1.52
C ILE A 131 -14.47 14.35 -1.77
N GLY A 132 -14.05 13.60 -0.74
CA GLY A 132 -13.80 12.17 -0.83
C GLY A 132 -12.46 11.77 -1.48
N ARG A 133 -11.66 12.72 -1.96
CA ARG A 133 -10.32 12.44 -2.44
C ARG A 133 -9.37 12.19 -1.28
N ARG A 134 -8.47 11.21 -1.47
CA ARG A 134 -7.44 10.91 -0.49
C ARG A 134 -6.40 12.04 -0.49
N MET A 135 -6.16 12.59 0.69
CA MET A 135 -5.12 13.57 0.91
C MET A 135 -4.14 13.06 1.96
N THR A 136 -2.87 13.35 1.78
CA THR A 136 -1.79 13.01 2.71
C THR A 136 -0.81 14.20 2.76
N PRO A 137 -0.29 14.55 3.92
CA PRO A 137 0.74 15.58 4.01
C PRO A 137 1.97 15.16 3.20
N LEU A 138 2.45 16.06 2.37
CA LEU A 138 3.68 15.92 1.58
C LEU A 138 4.68 16.96 2.09
N ASP A 139 5.97 16.65 1.99
CA ASP A 139 7.02 17.58 2.34
C ASP A 139 7.23 18.66 1.26
N ALA A 140 7.96 19.71 1.61
CA ALA A 140 8.20 20.85 0.72
C ALA A 140 8.93 20.44 -0.58
N GLU A 141 9.81 19.46 -0.51
CA GLU A 141 10.54 18.95 -1.66
C GLU A 141 9.60 18.25 -2.65
N THR A 142 8.73 17.39 -2.14
CA THR A 142 7.69 16.73 -2.95
C THR A 142 6.75 17.74 -3.60
N TRP A 143 6.35 18.81 -2.88
CA TRP A 143 5.56 19.88 -3.46
C TRP A 143 6.32 20.65 -4.55
N GLY A 144 7.64 20.82 -4.40
CA GLY A 144 8.50 21.40 -5.44
C GLY A 144 8.50 20.57 -6.73
N GLU A 145 8.62 19.25 -6.62
CA GLU A 145 8.54 18.33 -7.76
C GLU A 145 7.16 18.38 -8.46
N ILE A 146 6.09 18.42 -7.68
CA ILE A 146 4.71 18.54 -8.20
C ILE A 146 4.54 19.86 -8.94
N LEU A 147 4.97 20.98 -8.35
CA LEU A 147 4.89 22.29 -8.98
C LEU A 147 5.66 22.33 -10.30
N GLN A 148 6.88 21.80 -10.32
CA GLN A 148 7.66 21.71 -11.56
C GLN A 148 6.93 20.92 -12.63
N SER A 149 6.36 19.75 -12.26
CA SER A 149 5.57 18.93 -13.19
C SER A 149 4.33 19.66 -13.74
N GLU A 150 3.69 20.50 -12.92
CA GLU A 150 2.55 21.33 -13.38
C GLU A 150 2.98 22.45 -14.30
N LEU A 151 4.14 23.07 -14.07
CA LEU A 151 4.69 24.13 -14.93
C LEU A 151 5.14 23.59 -16.30
N ASP A 152 5.59 22.35 -16.35
CA ASP A 152 6.07 21.69 -17.58
C ASP A 152 4.91 21.09 -18.41
N ARG A 153 3.66 21.12 -17.91
CA ARG A 153 2.47 20.55 -18.56
C ARG A 153 1.82 21.49 -19.54
#